data_1740ece038069b194e30264851f04cb1
#
_entry.id   1740ece038069b194e30264851f04cb1
#
_cell.length_a   1.000
_cell.length_b   1.000
_cell.length_c   1.000
_cell.angle_alpha   90.00
_cell.angle_beta   90.00
_cell.angle_gamma   90.00
#
_symmetry.space_group_name_H-M   'P 1'
#
loop_
_entity.id
_entity.type
_entity.pdbx_description
1 polymer ?
#
loop_
_entity_poly.entity_id
_entity_poly.type
_entity_poly.pdbx_seq_one_letter_code
_entity_poly.pdbx_strand_id
1 'polypeptide(L)'
;MTFHRRHLIPTGLCLLLLLGLGGCVHRKSDAPLPMQTRITEGGLKLFEVIFPMPVDMLAMPNSSGRSPKQQKALSSKHMQKMLDEVMEQSGYCREGYVVLGRYAGETTRRMRGECRDRATDQDRQRFPDTIERW
;
A
#
# COMPACT_ATOMS: atom_id res chain seq x y z
N MET A 1 6.80 -31.41 67.25
CA MET A 1 5.37 -31.25 66.85
C MET A 1 5.34 -30.27 65.75
N THR A 2 5.31 -30.73 64.50
CA THR A 2 5.39 -29.92 63.27
C THR A 2 4.03 -29.94 62.56
N PHE A 3 3.38 -28.79 62.53
CA PHE A 3 2.11 -28.62 61.83
C PHE A 3 2.35 -28.29 60.36
N HIS A 4 2.07 -29.24 59.45
CA HIS A 4 2.01 -29.03 58.03
C HIS A 4 0.64 -28.44 57.65
N ARG A 5 0.61 -27.18 57.27
CA ARG A 5 -0.53 -26.50 56.68
C ARG A 5 -0.46 -26.68 55.15
N ARG A 6 -1.26 -27.57 54.60
CA ARG A 6 -1.47 -27.73 53.16
C ARG A 6 -2.43 -26.63 52.68
N HIS A 7 -1.92 -25.74 51.85
CA HIS A 7 -2.75 -24.81 51.09
C HIS A 7 -3.32 -25.51 49.87
N LEU A 8 -4.61 -25.79 49.90
CA LEU A 8 -5.41 -26.22 48.76
C LEU A 8 -5.70 -24.96 47.92
N ILE A 9 -5.08 -24.87 46.75
CA ILE A 9 -5.38 -23.85 45.74
C ILE A 9 -6.56 -24.35 44.91
N PRO A 10 -7.69 -23.63 44.79
CA PRO A 10 -8.80 -24.05 43.95
C PRO A 10 -8.45 -23.85 42.49
N THR A 11 -8.21 -24.92 41.80
CA THR A 11 -7.93 -25.03 40.35
C THR A 11 -9.18 -24.88 39.46
N GLY A 12 -10.11 -24.02 39.85
CA GLY A 12 -11.42 -23.91 39.15
C GLY A 12 -11.71 -22.59 38.42
N LEU A 13 -10.83 -21.59 38.46
CA LEU A 13 -11.20 -20.23 37.97
C LEU A 13 -10.48 -19.76 36.71
N CYS A 14 -9.64 -20.58 36.08
CA CYS A 14 -8.89 -20.18 34.87
C CYS A 14 -9.47 -20.64 33.53
N LEU A 15 -10.62 -21.34 33.51
CA LEU A 15 -11.15 -21.95 32.27
C LEU A 15 -12.29 -21.16 31.60
N LEU A 16 -12.65 -19.97 32.08
CA LEU A 16 -13.79 -19.20 31.55
C LEU A 16 -13.41 -17.89 30.84
N LEU A 17 -12.13 -17.60 30.59
CA LEU A 17 -11.65 -16.34 29.96
C LEU A 17 -11.14 -16.49 28.53
N LEU A 18 -11.33 -17.63 27.86
CA LEU A 18 -10.83 -17.89 26.49
C LEU A 18 -11.91 -17.89 25.38
N LEU A 19 -13.14 -17.44 25.66
CA LEU A 19 -14.24 -17.46 24.69
C LEU A 19 -14.70 -16.05 24.24
N GLY A 20 -13.79 -15.11 23.99
CA GLY A 20 -14.24 -13.75 23.70
C GLY A 20 -13.42 -12.92 22.74
N LEU A 21 -12.65 -13.47 21.79
CA LEU A 21 -11.96 -12.64 20.79
C LEU A 21 -11.96 -13.28 19.38
N GLY A 22 -13.11 -13.81 18.96
CA GLY A 22 -13.39 -14.10 17.55
C GLY A 22 -13.71 -12.81 16.79
N GLY A 23 -12.85 -11.78 16.84
CA GLY A 23 -12.93 -10.62 15.96
C GLY A 23 -12.67 -11.09 14.54
N CYS A 24 -13.69 -11.09 13.67
CA CYS A 24 -13.52 -11.19 12.24
C CYS A 24 -12.64 -10.03 11.77
N VAL A 25 -11.33 -10.25 11.73
CA VAL A 25 -10.42 -9.38 11.01
C VAL A 25 -10.78 -9.54 9.55
N HIS A 26 -11.61 -8.63 9.05
CA HIS A 26 -11.84 -8.46 7.63
C HIS A 26 -10.50 -8.00 7.04
N ARG A 27 -9.69 -8.97 6.67
CA ARG A 27 -8.41 -8.74 5.98
C ARG A 27 -8.76 -8.22 4.60
N LYS A 28 -8.93 -6.89 4.50
CA LYS A 28 -8.82 -6.20 3.24
C LYS A 28 -7.50 -6.65 2.64
N SER A 29 -7.52 -7.18 1.42
CA SER A 29 -6.30 -7.60 0.71
C SER A 29 -5.50 -6.34 0.36
N ASP A 30 -4.83 -5.75 1.34
CA ASP A 30 -3.92 -4.64 1.17
C ASP A 30 -2.54 -5.19 0.76
N ALA A 31 -2.50 -5.97 -0.34
CA ALA A 31 -1.23 -6.21 -0.99
C ALA A 31 -0.73 -4.84 -1.48
N PRO A 32 0.46 -4.40 -1.05
CA PRO A 32 0.97 -3.11 -1.49
C PRO A 32 1.04 -3.10 -3.01
N LEU A 33 0.59 -2.00 -3.62
CA LEU A 33 0.67 -1.84 -5.07
C LEU A 33 2.13 -2.00 -5.51
N PRO A 34 2.38 -2.69 -6.63
CA PRO A 34 3.73 -2.86 -7.14
C PRO A 34 4.34 -1.48 -7.44
N MET A 35 5.38 -1.13 -6.70
CA MET A 35 6.18 0.06 -6.91
C MET A 35 7.57 -0.34 -7.37
N GLN A 36 7.98 0.19 -8.51
CA GLN A 36 9.34 0.08 -9.01
C GLN A 36 10.10 1.37 -8.72
N THR A 37 11.37 1.26 -8.39
CA THR A 37 12.22 2.38 -7.99
C THR A 37 13.50 2.41 -8.82
N ARG A 38 14.06 3.61 -8.97
CA ARG A 38 15.38 3.84 -9.53
C ARG A 38 16.01 5.07 -8.90
N ILE A 39 17.24 4.92 -8.46
CA ILE A 39 18.04 6.03 -7.92
C ILE A 39 19.20 6.29 -8.89
N THR A 40 19.18 7.46 -9.54
CA THR A 40 20.24 7.85 -10.46
C THR A 40 21.57 8.10 -9.75
N GLU A 41 22.68 8.12 -10.46
CA GLU A 41 24.00 8.48 -9.91
C GLU A 41 23.97 9.88 -9.26
N GLY A 42 23.26 10.83 -9.88
CA GLY A 42 23.06 12.18 -9.32
C GLY A 42 22.09 12.26 -8.12
N GLY A 43 21.59 11.12 -7.61
CA GLY A 43 20.73 11.07 -6.44
C GLY A 43 19.27 11.41 -6.70
N LEU A 44 18.80 11.50 -7.96
CA LEU A 44 17.36 11.59 -8.25
C LEU A 44 16.68 10.27 -7.91
N LYS A 45 15.55 10.35 -7.23
CA LYS A 45 14.72 9.20 -6.83
C LYS A 45 13.52 9.13 -7.74
N LEU A 46 13.50 8.16 -8.64
CA LEU A 46 12.45 7.94 -9.62
C LEU A 46 11.59 6.75 -9.20
N PHE A 47 10.29 6.82 -9.49
CA PHE A 47 9.37 5.73 -9.20
C PHE A 47 8.39 5.47 -10.33
N GLU A 48 7.94 4.22 -10.43
CA GLU A 48 6.78 3.81 -11.23
C GLU A 48 5.84 2.98 -10.34
N VAL A 49 4.57 3.39 -10.25
CA VAL A 49 3.53 2.63 -9.56
C VAL A 49 2.58 2.06 -10.60
N ILE A 50 2.30 0.76 -10.51
CA ILE A 50 1.43 0.03 -11.41
C ILE A 50 0.10 -0.24 -10.71
N PHE A 51 -0.98 0.26 -11.30
CA PHE A 51 -2.34 0.06 -10.83
C PHE A 51 -3.02 -0.99 -11.70
N PRO A 52 -3.33 -2.19 -11.17
CA PRO A 52 -4.13 -3.16 -11.87
C PRO A 52 -5.53 -2.58 -12.10
N MET A 53 -6.04 -2.65 -13.31
CA MET A 53 -7.41 -2.27 -13.61
C MET A 53 -8.31 -3.47 -13.32
N PRO A 54 -9.32 -3.34 -12.44
CA PRO A 54 -10.34 -4.36 -12.28
C PRO A 54 -11.03 -4.61 -13.61
N VAL A 55 -11.21 -5.87 -13.97
CA VAL A 55 -11.87 -6.27 -15.25
C VAL A 55 -13.25 -5.63 -15.39
N ASP A 56 -13.94 -5.42 -14.28
CA ASP A 56 -15.25 -4.79 -14.21
C ASP A 56 -15.25 -3.32 -14.66
N MET A 57 -14.13 -2.60 -14.51
CA MET A 57 -13.99 -1.23 -15.02
C MET A 57 -13.75 -1.17 -16.53
N LEU A 58 -13.25 -2.26 -17.13
CA LEU A 58 -13.07 -2.39 -18.58
C LEU A 58 -14.37 -2.77 -19.29
N ALA A 59 -15.29 -3.45 -18.59
CA ALA A 59 -16.49 -4.04 -19.12
C ALA A 59 -17.78 -3.22 -18.88
N MET A 60 -17.75 -2.08 -18.19
CA MET A 60 -18.95 -1.30 -17.92
C MET A 60 -19.33 -0.40 -19.10
N PRO A 61 -20.31 -0.79 -19.92
CA PRO A 61 -21.01 0.17 -20.77
C PRO A 61 -21.80 1.10 -19.84
N ASN A 62 -21.49 2.40 -19.87
CA ASN A 62 -22.28 3.58 -19.46
C ASN A 62 -23.51 3.43 -18.52
N SER A 63 -23.56 2.41 -17.65
CA SER A 63 -24.74 2.10 -16.82
C SER A 63 -24.95 3.04 -15.62
N SER A 64 -24.04 3.97 -15.36
CA SER A 64 -24.10 4.86 -14.19
C SER A 64 -24.55 6.30 -14.50
N GLY A 65 -25.02 6.60 -15.72
CA GLY A 65 -25.49 7.95 -16.07
C GLY A 65 -24.45 9.08 -15.97
N ARG A 66 -23.18 8.72 -15.75
CA ARG A 66 -22.08 9.70 -15.68
C ARG A 66 -21.44 9.92 -17.03
N SER A 67 -21.11 11.18 -17.31
CA SER A 67 -20.38 11.49 -18.54
C SER A 67 -18.96 10.88 -18.52
N PRO A 68 -18.37 10.53 -19.70
CA PRO A 68 -17.01 10.01 -19.79
C PRO A 68 -15.96 10.93 -19.11
N LYS A 69 -16.20 12.23 -19.12
CA LYS A 69 -15.34 13.22 -18.45
C LYS A 69 -15.38 13.09 -16.93
N GLN A 70 -16.56 12.82 -16.35
CA GLN A 70 -16.71 12.61 -14.90
C GLN A 70 -16.10 11.29 -14.45
N GLN A 71 -16.26 10.22 -15.25
CA GLN A 71 -15.62 8.93 -14.98
C GLN A 71 -14.09 9.05 -14.99
N LYS A 72 -13.53 9.74 -15.97
CA LYS A 72 -12.07 9.99 -16.06
C LYS A 72 -11.56 10.79 -14.87
N ALA A 73 -12.29 11.81 -14.43
CA ALA A 73 -11.91 12.64 -13.29
C ALA A 73 -11.94 11.85 -11.96
N LEU A 74 -12.95 11.01 -11.74
CA LEU A 74 -13.07 10.15 -10.56
C LEU A 74 -11.96 9.10 -10.51
N SER A 75 -11.68 8.45 -11.65
CA SER A 75 -10.59 7.49 -11.79
C SER A 75 -9.22 8.16 -11.50
N SER A 76 -9.01 9.37 -11.98
CA SER A 76 -7.77 10.13 -11.73
C SER A 76 -7.58 10.48 -10.24
N LYS A 77 -8.63 10.91 -9.55
CA LYS A 77 -8.59 11.20 -8.12
C LYS A 77 -8.34 9.94 -7.28
N HIS A 78 -8.96 8.85 -7.66
CA HIS A 78 -8.77 7.57 -6.96
C HIS A 78 -7.33 7.08 -7.10
N MET A 79 -6.77 7.09 -8.32
CA MET A 79 -5.38 6.73 -8.54
C MET A 79 -4.41 7.65 -7.80
N GLN A 80 -4.70 8.95 -7.72
CA GLN A 80 -3.88 9.89 -6.97
C GLN A 80 -3.85 9.51 -5.48
N LYS A 81 -5.01 9.24 -4.89
CA LYS A 81 -5.11 8.80 -3.50
C LYS A 81 -4.33 7.51 -3.23
N MET A 82 -4.45 6.52 -4.12
CA MET A 82 -3.70 5.27 -4.00
C MET A 82 -2.19 5.51 -4.10
N LEU A 83 -1.75 6.43 -4.97
CA LEU A 83 -0.34 6.81 -5.07
C LEU A 83 0.16 7.47 -3.78
N ASP A 84 -0.63 8.39 -3.20
CA ASP A 84 -0.31 9.03 -1.92
C ASP A 84 -0.11 7.97 -0.82
N GLU A 85 -1.02 6.99 -0.73
CA GLU A 85 -0.94 5.88 0.24
C GLU A 85 0.33 5.03 0.04
N VAL A 86 0.69 4.71 -1.21
CA VAL A 86 1.92 3.96 -1.53
C VAL A 86 3.17 4.74 -1.12
N MET A 87 3.20 6.04 -1.40
CA MET A 87 4.34 6.89 -1.03
C MET A 87 4.50 7.03 0.47
N GLU A 88 3.40 7.19 1.20
CA GLU A 88 3.39 7.26 2.66
C GLU A 88 3.85 5.94 3.28
N GLN A 89 3.31 4.81 2.84
CA GLN A 89 3.65 3.48 3.38
C GLN A 89 5.10 3.08 3.07
N SER A 90 5.61 3.39 1.87
CA SER A 90 6.97 3.05 1.47
C SER A 90 8.01 3.94 2.14
N GLY A 91 7.67 5.19 2.41
CA GLY A 91 8.61 6.22 2.86
C GLY A 91 9.68 6.56 1.80
N TYR A 92 9.42 6.22 0.53
CA TYR A 92 10.39 6.46 -0.55
C TYR A 92 10.60 7.95 -0.81
N CYS A 93 9.52 8.74 -0.90
CA CYS A 93 9.59 10.19 -1.10
C CYS A 93 9.25 10.92 0.21
N ARG A 94 10.25 11.36 0.97
CA ARG A 94 10.05 11.99 2.29
C ARG A 94 9.51 13.41 2.23
N GLU A 95 9.88 14.16 1.19
CA GLU A 95 9.48 15.56 1.01
C GLU A 95 8.41 15.72 -0.08
N GLY A 96 7.73 14.62 -0.38
CA GLY A 96 6.73 14.56 -1.44
C GLY A 96 7.34 14.31 -2.82
N TYR A 97 6.50 14.36 -3.84
CA TYR A 97 6.86 13.96 -5.20
C TYR A 97 6.18 14.81 -6.27
N VAL A 98 6.60 14.61 -7.51
CA VAL A 98 6.00 15.16 -8.72
C VAL A 98 5.66 14.04 -9.67
N VAL A 99 4.43 14.00 -10.19
CA VAL A 99 4.02 13.05 -11.23
C VAL A 99 4.49 13.59 -12.59
N LEU A 100 5.36 12.83 -13.24
CA LEU A 100 5.92 13.19 -14.56
C LEU A 100 5.09 12.62 -15.71
N GLY A 101 4.41 11.48 -15.51
CA GLY A 101 3.60 10.85 -16.54
C GLY A 101 2.56 9.88 -16.01
N ARG A 102 1.49 9.73 -16.81
CA ARG A 102 0.42 8.76 -16.59
C ARG A 102 0.24 7.98 -17.88
N TYR A 103 0.38 6.67 -17.80
CA TYR A 103 0.35 5.77 -18.95
C TYR A 103 -0.80 4.77 -18.80
N ALA A 104 -1.53 4.55 -19.88
CA ALA A 104 -2.62 3.59 -19.96
C ALA A 104 -2.16 2.38 -20.78
N GLY A 105 -2.12 1.21 -20.17
CA GLY A 105 -2.06 -0.07 -20.85
C GLY A 105 -3.45 -0.67 -21.00
N GLU A 106 -3.56 -1.83 -21.60
CA GLU A 106 -4.83 -2.54 -21.77
C GLU A 106 -5.47 -2.92 -20.43
N THR A 107 -4.68 -3.48 -19.53
CA THR A 107 -5.13 -3.98 -18.22
C THR A 107 -4.49 -3.26 -17.02
N THR A 108 -3.64 -2.28 -17.28
CA THR A 108 -2.90 -1.57 -16.24
C THR A 108 -2.88 -0.07 -16.46
N ARG A 109 -2.78 0.67 -15.38
CA ARG A 109 -2.42 2.09 -15.39
C ARG A 109 -1.08 2.24 -14.69
N ARG A 110 -0.22 3.12 -15.20
CA ARG A 110 1.08 3.40 -14.61
C ARG A 110 1.22 4.88 -14.33
N MET A 111 1.77 5.20 -13.18
CA MET A 111 2.16 6.58 -12.85
C MET A 111 3.65 6.61 -12.57
N ARG A 112 4.36 7.46 -13.29
CA ARG A 112 5.79 7.73 -13.08
C ARG A 112 5.98 9.07 -12.44
N GLY A 113 6.97 9.17 -11.59
CA GLY A 113 7.28 10.41 -10.92
C GLY A 113 8.68 10.45 -10.35
N GLU A 114 8.96 11.59 -9.73
CA GLU A 114 10.23 11.90 -9.09
C GLU A 114 9.96 12.43 -7.68
N CYS A 115 10.76 11.99 -6.69
CA CYS A 115 10.73 12.56 -5.35
C CYS A 115 11.36 13.96 -5.35
N ARG A 116 10.89 14.82 -4.46
CA ARG A 116 11.48 16.16 -4.26
C ARG A 116 12.79 16.10 -3.48
N ASP A 117 12.92 15.12 -2.59
CA ASP A 117 14.14 14.86 -1.82
C ASP A 117 15.15 14.03 -2.60
N ARG A 118 16.42 14.28 -2.34
CA ARG A 118 17.53 13.50 -2.91
C ARG A 118 17.74 12.21 -2.14
N ALA A 119 18.31 11.22 -2.83
CA ALA A 119 18.67 9.94 -2.23
C ALA A 119 19.83 10.09 -1.24
N THR A 120 19.70 9.41 -0.12
CA THR A 120 20.77 9.16 0.83
C THR A 120 21.40 7.79 0.58
N ASP A 121 22.52 7.49 1.23
CA ASP A 121 23.15 6.17 1.18
C ASP A 121 22.22 5.08 1.73
N GLN A 122 21.39 5.43 2.72
CA GLN A 122 20.37 4.54 3.27
C GLN A 122 19.26 4.23 2.25
N ASP A 123 18.85 5.22 1.45
CA ASP A 123 17.87 4.99 0.39
C ASP A 123 18.40 4.00 -0.65
N ARG A 124 19.66 4.10 -1.04
CA ARG A 124 20.30 3.20 -2.01
C ARG A 124 20.39 1.75 -1.49
N GLN A 125 20.55 1.57 -0.19
CA GLN A 125 20.55 0.24 0.42
C GLN A 125 19.14 -0.35 0.53
N ARG A 126 18.16 0.50 0.80
CA ARG A 126 16.78 0.09 1.06
C ARG A 126 15.95 -0.13 -0.21
N PHE A 127 16.19 0.67 -1.24
CA PHE A 127 15.39 0.68 -2.45
C PHE A 127 16.25 0.29 -3.66
N PRO A 128 16.11 -0.96 -4.15
CA PRO A 128 16.85 -1.43 -5.32
C PRO A 128 16.35 -0.77 -6.60
N ASP A 129 17.23 -0.67 -7.59
CA ASP A 129 16.87 -0.23 -8.93
C ASP A 129 16.11 -1.36 -9.66
N THR A 130 14.80 -1.16 -9.83
CA THR A 130 13.89 -2.12 -10.46
C THR A 130 13.26 -1.60 -11.76
N ILE A 131 13.46 -0.32 -12.08
CA ILE A 131 13.00 0.27 -13.34
C ILE A 131 14.06 0.03 -14.40
N GLU A 132 13.80 -0.91 -15.32
CA GLU A 132 14.73 -1.22 -16.40
C GLU A 132 14.85 -0.11 -17.46
N ARG A 133 13.73 0.58 -17.74
CA ARG A 133 13.66 1.66 -18.73
C ARG A 133 12.84 2.82 -18.17
N TRP A 134 13.39 3.99 -18.32
CA TRP A 134 12.74 5.24 -17.92
C TRP A 134 12.21 5.99 -19.13
#